data_44235a5446c42fb2d161f9eea7b591ec
#
_entry.id   44235a5446c42fb2d161f9eea7b591ec
#
_cell.length_a   1.000
_cell.length_b   1.000
_cell.length_c   1.000
_cell.angle_alpha   90.00
_cell.angle_beta   90.00
_cell.angle_gamma   90.00
#
_symmetry.space_group_name_H-M   'P 1'
#
loop_
_entity.id
_entity.type
_entity.pdbx_description
1 polymer ?
#
loop_
_entity_poly.entity_id
_entity_poly.type
_entity_poly.pdbx_seq_one_letter_code
_entity_poly.pdbx_strand_id
1 'polypeptide(L)'
;MMAAKRGLKIEWKALGFDALLAGLRQDRWDMVIASHGITDERAKAVTFTEPHYCSGGVIIAKTDAIKTAADLNGKTVAVQTGTTYLDNVKKLAGVKEMKNFPQDTDARAALITGRVDAWVTDRFVAKASLAASPNAGMKMGDFLFVERIASAVSKGNTSLAAEVNKALAAMLADGTHAAISQKWFNEDVRCK
;
A
#
# COMPACT_ATOMS: atom_id res chain seq x y z
N MET A 1 -5.30 -14.05 13.66
CA MET A 1 -6.72 -14.33 13.95
C MET A 1 -7.32 -15.36 12.99
N MET A 2 -7.31 -15.17 11.67
CA MET A 2 -7.83 -16.15 10.69
C MET A 2 -7.16 -17.54 10.83
N ALA A 3 -5.84 -17.59 10.81
CA ALA A 3 -5.09 -18.84 10.95
C ALA A 3 -5.34 -19.55 12.30
N ALA A 4 -5.40 -18.79 13.40
CA ALA A 4 -5.66 -19.38 14.72
C ALA A 4 -7.02 -20.05 14.83
N LYS A 5 -8.07 -19.51 14.18
CA LYS A 5 -9.40 -20.16 14.11
C LYS A 5 -9.39 -21.48 13.32
N ARG A 6 -8.33 -21.77 12.56
CA ARG A 6 -8.14 -22.98 11.76
C ARG A 6 -7.03 -23.89 12.30
N GLY A 7 -6.45 -23.58 13.47
CA GLY A 7 -5.33 -24.36 14.03
C GLY A 7 -4.04 -24.28 13.23
N LEU A 8 -3.92 -23.27 12.34
CA LEU A 8 -2.74 -23.06 11.51
C LEU A 8 -1.70 -22.21 12.25
N LYS A 9 -0.43 -22.61 12.13
CA LYS A 9 0.70 -21.80 12.58
C LYS A 9 1.17 -20.90 11.43
N ILE A 10 1.32 -19.61 11.69
CA ILE A 10 1.85 -18.65 10.71
C ILE A 10 3.35 -18.53 10.89
N GLU A 11 4.09 -18.67 9.79
CA GLU A 11 5.48 -18.25 9.69
C GLU A 11 5.55 -16.96 8.87
N TRP A 12 6.07 -15.90 9.48
CA TRP A 12 6.21 -14.59 8.83
C TRP A 12 7.57 -14.44 8.17
N LYS A 13 7.56 -14.02 6.89
CA LYS A 13 8.75 -13.65 6.12
C LYS A 13 8.62 -12.21 5.65
N ALA A 14 9.52 -11.34 6.10
CA ALA A 14 9.58 -9.94 5.69
C ALA A 14 10.65 -9.75 4.60
N LEU A 15 10.25 -9.15 3.47
CA LEU A 15 11.08 -8.96 2.28
C LEU A 15 10.76 -7.61 1.63
N GLY A 16 11.57 -7.19 0.65
CA GLY A 16 11.27 -6.03 -0.18
C GLY A 16 9.94 -6.19 -0.91
N PHE A 17 9.17 -5.12 -0.98
CA PHE A 17 7.80 -5.12 -1.52
C PHE A 17 7.73 -5.67 -2.95
N ASP A 18 8.66 -5.29 -3.81
CA ASP A 18 8.77 -5.68 -5.22
C ASP A 18 8.99 -7.19 -5.43
N ALA A 19 9.58 -7.88 -4.44
CA ALA A 19 9.85 -9.31 -4.51
C ALA A 19 8.68 -10.21 -4.06
N LEU A 20 7.69 -9.64 -3.34
CA LEU A 20 6.68 -10.44 -2.64
C LEU A 20 5.78 -11.25 -3.59
N LEU A 21 5.22 -10.64 -4.64
CA LEU A 21 4.34 -11.35 -5.56
C LEU A 21 5.09 -12.36 -6.44
N ALA A 22 6.35 -12.08 -6.77
CA ALA A 22 7.18 -13.02 -7.53
C ALA A 22 7.45 -14.32 -6.76
N GLY A 23 7.59 -14.24 -5.44
CA GLY A 23 7.81 -15.41 -4.59
C GLY A 23 6.63 -16.37 -4.51
N LEU A 24 5.39 -15.89 -4.69
CA LEU A 24 4.21 -16.76 -4.82
C LEU A 24 4.32 -17.69 -6.05
N ARG A 25 4.85 -17.18 -7.16
CA ARG A 25 5.07 -17.96 -8.39
C ARG A 25 6.17 -18.99 -8.26
N GLN A 26 7.04 -18.84 -7.26
CA GLN A 26 8.17 -19.71 -6.98
C GLN A 26 7.92 -20.63 -5.77
N ASP A 27 6.68 -20.70 -5.28
CA ASP A 27 6.25 -21.49 -4.10
C ASP A 27 7.12 -21.23 -2.85
N ARG A 28 7.61 -20.00 -2.70
CA ARG A 28 8.43 -19.62 -1.54
C ARG A 28 7.62 -19.31 -0.29
N TRP A 29 6.34 -19.02 -0.46
CA TRP A 29 5.32 -18.80 0.58
C TRP A 29 3.93 -18.99 -0.02
N ASP A 30 2.95 -19.23 0.84
CA ASP A 30 1.58 -19.54 0.43
C ASP A 30 0.74 -18.29 0.16
N MET A 31 1.04 -17.17 0.84
CA MET A 31 0.23 -15.97 0.83
C MET A 31 1.08 -14.71 1.04
N VAL A 32 0.66 -13.62 0.44
CA VAL A 32 1.21 -12.28 0.65
C VAL A 32 0.14 -11.37 1.27
N ILE A 33 0.49 -10.73 2.39
CA ILE A 33 -0.30 -9.68 3.03
C ILE A 33 0.64 -8.48 3.22
N ALA A 34 0.62 -7.54 2.30
CA ALA A 34 1.54 -6.39 2.28
C ALA A 34 0.95 -5.17 1.57
N SER A 35 -0.36 -4.96 1.74
CA SER A 35 -1.06 -3.79 1.19
C SER A 35 -0.96 -3.67 -0.34
N HIS A 36 -1.03 -4.80 -1.05
CA HIS A 36 -1.05 -4.77 -2.51
C HIS A 36 -2.40 -4.29 -3.04
N GLY A 37 -2.39 -3.20 -3.81
CA GLY A 37 -3.53 -2.79 -4.63
C GLY A 37 -3.83 -3.84 -5.71
N ILE A 38 -5.11 -4.13 -5.91
CA ILE A 38 -5.56 -5.00 -7.00
C ILE A 38 -5.38 -4.24 -8.31
N THR A 39 -4.62 -4.83 -9.24
CA THR A 39 -4.50 -4.34 -10.62
C THR A 39 -4.63 -5.50 -11.60
N ASP A 40 -5.08 -5.22 -12.84
CA ASP A 40 -5.19 -6.23 -13.89
C ASP A 40 -3.84 -6.88 -14.18
N GLU A 41 -2.76 -6.11 -14.15
CA GLU A 41 -1.41 -6.63 -14.37
C GLU A 41 -1.00 -7.62 -13.29
N ARG A 42 -1.19 -7.27 -12.02
CA ARG A 42 -0.90 -8.18 -10.90
C ARG A 42 -1.81 -9.42 -10.92
N ALA A 43 -3.10 -9.24 -11.29
CA ALA A 43 -4.06 -10.32 -11.38
C ALA A 43 -3.73 -11.37 -12.46
N LYS A 44 -2.92 -11.04 -13.46
CA LYS A 44 -2.37 -12.02 -14.42
C LYS A 44 -1.40 -13.00 -13.73
N ALA A 45 -0.67 -12.53 -12.73
CA ALA A 45 0.41 -13.29 -12.08
C ALA A 45 0.00 -13.99 -10.78
N VAL A 46 -1.01 -13.48 -10.07
CA VAL A 46 -1.48 -13.99 -8.78
C VAL A 46 -3.00 -14.08 -8.74
N THR A 47 -3.55 -14.77 -7.74
CA THR A 47 -4.97 -14.73 -7.39
C THR A 47 -5.12 -13.82 -6.15
N PHE A 48 -5.95 -12.80 -6.27
CA PHE A 48 -6.29 -11.93 -5.13
C PHE A 48 -7.48 -12.49 -4.35
N THR A 49 -7.47 -12.23 -3.05
CA THR A 49 -8.67 -12.38 -2.21
C THR A 49 -9.62 -11.21 -2.45
N GLU A 50 -10.80 -11.25 -1.80
CA GLU A 50 -11.62 -10.03 -1.68
C GLU A 50 -10.83 -8.93 -0.97
N PRO A 51 -11.07 -7.66 -1.31
CA PRO A 51 -10.37 -6.55 -0.69
C PRO A 51 -10.74 -6.45 0.79
N HIS A 52 -9.73 -6.33 1.62
CA HIS A 52 -9.95 -6.19 3.07
C HIS A 52 -9.92 -4.74 3.54
N TYR A 53 -9.45 -3.78 2.71
CA TYR A 53 -9.65 -2.34 2.93
C TYR A 53 -9.41 -1.55 1.63
N CYS A 54 -9.80 -0.26 1.65
CA CYS A 54 -9.47 0.69 0.60
C CYS A 54 -8.52 1.77 1.11
N SER A 55 -7.53 2.09 0.29
CA SER A 55 -6.55 3.15 0.52
C SER A 55 -6.30 3.91 -0.79
N GLY A 56 -5.14 4.49 -0.93
CA GLY A 56 -4.72 5.18 -2.14
C GLY A 56 -3.44 5.96 -1.99
N GLY A 57 -2.90 6.39 -3.10
CA GLY A 57 -1.71 7.22 -3.15
C GLY A 57 -2.01 8.66 -2.82
N VAL A 58 -1.23 9.25 -1.90
CA VAL A 58 -1.28 10.67 -1.54
C VAL A 58 0.06 11.32 -1.78
N ILE A 59 0.02 12.64 -2.02
CA ILE A 59 1.21 13.47 -2.18
C ILE A 59 1.65 13.97 -0.82
N ILE A 60 2.94 13.85 -0.51
CA ILE A 60 3.55 14.44 0.67
C ILE A 60 4.66 15.41 0.21
N ALA A 61 4.64 16.62 0.74
CA ALA A 61 5.64 17.64 0.48
C ALA A 61 6.00 18.42 1.74
N LYS A 62 7.04 19.25 1.68
CA LYS A 62 7.43 20.15 2.79
C LYS A 62 6.89 21.58 2.62
N THR A 63 6.06 21.80 1.62
CA THR A 63 5.47 23.10 1.28
C THR A 63 3.99 22.99 0.98
N ASP A 64 3.22 24.03 1.20
CA ASP A 64 1.81 24.12 0.80
C ASP A 64 1.61 24.35 -0.69
N ALA A 65 2.69 24.59 -1.45
CA ALA A 65 2.64 24.79 -2.89
C ALA A 65 2.55 23.48 -3.70
N ILE A 66 2.67 22.32 -3.05
CA ILE A 66 2.59 20.99 -3.71
C ILE A 66 1.52 20.18 -2.99
N LYS A 67 0.31 20.16 -3.54
CA LYS A 67 -0.84 19.44 -3.00
C LYS A 67 -1.50 18.53 -4.02
N THR A 68 -1.61 18.97 -5.26
CA THR A 68 -2.34 18.28 -6.33
C THR A 68 -1.39 17.60 -7.31
N ALA A 69 -1.93 16.74 -8.16
CA ALA A 69 -1.17 16.10 -9.24
C ALA A 69 -0.52 17.14 -10.18
N ALA A 70 -1.22 18.26 -10.43
CA ALA A 70 -0.71 19.33 -11.29
C ALA A 70 0.52 20.03 -10.70
N ASP A 71 0.60 20.14 -9.37
CA ASP A 71 1.73 20.76 -8.69
C ASP A 71 3.03 19.94 -8.76
N LEU A 72 2.93 18.68 -9.17
CA LEU A 72 4.11 17.83 -9.41
C LEU A 72 4.82 18.14 -10.73
N ASN A 73 4.26 19.02 -11.58
CA ASN A 73 4.91 19.49 -12.78
C ASN A 73 6.24 20.20 -12.42
N GLY A 74 7.32 19.81 -13.10
CA GLY A 74 8.68 20.31 -12.86
C GLY A 74 9.34 19.82 -11.55
N LYS A 75 8.72 18.90 -10.80
CA LYS A 75 9.20 18.40 -9.51
C LYS A 75 9.90 17.05 -9.60
N THR A 76 10.80 16.84 -8.64
CA THR A 76 11.40 15.52 -8.39
C THR A 76 10.57 14.78 -7.35
N VAL A 77 10.07 13.60 -7.72
CA VAL A 77 9.13 12.81 -6.91
C VAL A 77 9.76 11.49 -6.48
N ALA A 78 9.75 11.21 -5.17
CA ALA A 78 10.15 9.92 -4.63
C ALA A 78 8.98 8.95 -4.56
N VAL A 79 9.22 7.68 -4.93
CA VAL A 79 8.26 6.58 -4.85
C VAL A 79 8.96 5.28 -4.51
N GLN A 80 8.23 4.32 -3.93
CA GLN A 80 8.77 2.98 -3.73
C GLN A 80 8.65 2.14 -5.00
N THR A 81 9.70 1.36 -5.30
CA THR A 81 9.76 0.44 -6.44
C THR A 81 8.66 -0.63 -6.35
N GLY A 82 8.06 -0.98 -7.49
CA GLY A 82 7.05 -2.04 -7.60
C GLY A 82 5.65 -1.66 -7.10
N THR A 83 5.43 -0.40 -6.72
CA THR A 83 4.14 0.09 -6.22
C THR A 83 3.25 0.65 -7.31
N THR A 84 1.95 0.68 -7.06
CA THR A 84 0.95 1.41 -7.87
C THR A 84 1.20 2.93 -7.86
N TYR A 85 1.86 3.44 -6.82
CA TYR A 85 2.25 4.86 -6.71
C TYR A 85 3.25 5.23 -7.81
N LEU A 86 4.28 4.39 -8.01
CA LEU A 86 5.23 4.52 -9.10
C LEU A 86 4.52 4.57 -10.46
N ASP A 87 3.60 3.61 -10.69
CA ASP A 87 2.89 3.50 -11.97
C ASP A 87 1.94 4.67 -12.23
N ASN A 88 1.33 5.23 -11.18
CA ASN A 88 0.47 6.40 -11.32
C ASN A 88 1.27 7.69 -11.49
N VAL A 89 2.39 7.87 -10.79
CA VAL A 89 3.27 9.03 -11.00
C VAL A 89 3.87 9.04 -12.41
N LYS A 90 4.21 7.87 -12.98
CA LYS A 90 4.67 7.74 -14.38
C LYS A 90 3.67 8.27 -15.42
N LYS A 91 2.37 8.23 -15.10
CA LYS A 91 1.31 8.70 -16.01
C LYS A 91 1.13 10.22 -15.97
N LEU A 92 1.70 10.89 -14.97
CA LEU A 92 1.60 12.34 -14.83
C LEU A 92 2.53 13.04 -15.82
N ALA A 93 1.97 13.96 -16.60
CA ALA A 93 2.78 14.78 -17.48
C ALA A 93 3.58 15.82 -16.68
N GLY A 94 4.80 16.09 -17.11
CA GLY A 94 5.60 17.19 -16.61
C GLY A 94 6.37 16.93 -15.31
N VAL A 95 6.30 15.76 -14.71
CA VAL A 95 7.20 15.39 -13.60
C VAL A 95 8.64 15.44 -14.12
N LYS A 96 9.49 16.24 -13.45
CA LYS A 96 10.89 16.44 -13.88
C LYS A 96 11.71 15.19 -13.75
N GLU A 97 11.60 14.53 -12.61
CA GLU A 97 12.38 13.32 -12.29
C GLU A 97 11.60 12.47 -11.30
N MET A 98 11.67 11.16 -11.48
CA MET A 98 11.10 10.19 -10.55
C MET A 98 12.21 9.36 -9.95
N LYS A 99 12.40 9.46 -8.62
CA LYS A 99 13.39 8.68 -7.88
C LYS A 99 12.74 7.48 -7.21
N ASN A 100 13.17 6.30 -7.63
CA ASN A 100 12.68 5.03 -7.12
C ASN A 100 13.55 4.55 -5.97
N PHE A 101 12.91 4.12 -4.89
CA PHE A 101 13.57 3.58 -3.71
C PHE A 101 13.09 2.15 -3.44
N PRO A 102 13.98 1.22 -3.06
CA PRO A 102 13.57 -0.13 -2.67
C PRO A 102 12.66 -0.14 -1.43
N GLN A 103 12.89 0.78 -0.51
CA GLN A 103 12.10 0.94 0.72
C GLN A 103 11.40 2.30 0.74
N ASP A 104 10.14 2.30 1.18
CA ASP A 104 9.36 3.53 1.30
C ASP A 104 9.91 4.50 2.36
N THR A 105 10.54 3.95 3.40
CA THR A 105 11.29 4.73 4.41
C THR A 105 12.42 5.55 3.81
N ASP A 106 13.09 5.05 2.76
CA ASP A 106 14.17 5.77 2.06
C ASP A 106 13.60 6.88 1.18
N ALA A 107 12.45 6.64 0.53
CA ALA A 107 11.71 7.67 -0.21
C ALA A 107 11.29 8.82 0.73
N ARG A 108 10.76 8.49 1.92
CA ARG A 108 10.44 9.47 2.97
C ARG A 108 11.68 10.24 3.42
N ALA A 109 12.78 9.56 3.68
CA ALA A 109 14.03 10.18 4.10
C ALA A 109 14.58 11.15 3.03
N ALA A 110 14.41 10.83 1.75
CA ALA A 110 14.78 11.71 0.64
C ALA A 110 13.97 13.02 0.66
N LEU A 111 12.67 12.97 0.98
CA LEU A 111 11.85 14.17 1.15
C LEU A 111 12.30 14.98 2.37
N ILE A 112 12.47 14.35 3.53
CA ILE A 112 12.86 15.03 4.77
C ILE A 112 14.18 15.80 4.59
N THR A 113 15.15 15.17 3.92
CA THR A 113 16.47 15.77 3.64
C THR A 113 16.51 16.72 2.46
N GLY A 114 15.37 16.96 1.77
CA GLY A 114 15.28 17.89 0.64
C GLY A 114 15.92 17.39 -0.66
N ARG A 115 16.17 16.07 -0.79
CA ARG A 115 16.70 15.47 -2.02
C ARG A 115 15.64 15.30 -3.11
N VAL A 116 14.36 15.41 -2.74
CA VAL A 116 13.19 15.40 -3.62
C VAL A 116 12.20 16.45 -3.14
N ASP A 117 11.33 16.90 -4.04
CA ASP A 117 10.30 17.90 -3.77
C ASP A 117 9.03 17.30 -3.16
N ALA A 118 8.70 16.06 -3.57
CA ALA A 118 7.54 15.32 -3.11
C ALA A 118 7.85 13.83 -2.92
N TRP A 119 7.05 13.19 -2.08
CA TRP A 119 6.99 11.74 -1.88
C TRP A 119 5.54 11.29 -2.07
N VAL A 120 5.32 10.24 -2.87
CA VAL A 120 4.01 9.65 -3.08
C VAL A 120 3.97 8.27 -2.45
N THR A 121 3.03 8.07 -1.53
CA THR A 121 2.88 6.84 -0.75
C THR A 121 1.43 6.58 -0.36
N ASP A 122 1.19 5.48 0.35
CA ASP A 122 -0.10 5.15 0.94
C ASP A 122 -0.55 6.21 1.97
N ARG A 123 -1.86 6.55 1.96
CA ARG A 123 -2.39 7.56 2.87
C ARG A 123 -2.20 7.23 4.36
N PHE A 124 -2.28 5.93 4.74
CA PHE A 124 -2.10 5.53 6.13
C PHE A 124 -0.63 5.55 6.54
N VAL A 125 0.27 5.16 5.62
CA VAL A 125 1.71 5.32 5.80
C VAL A 125 2.07 6.80 5.94
N ALA A 126 1.47 7.67 5.11
CA ALA A 126 1.62 9.11 5.22
C ALA A 126 1.17 9.63 6.59
N LYS A 127 -0.07 9.32 7.02
CA LYS A 127 -0.60 9.72 8.33
C LYS A 127 0.31 9.27 9.48
N ALA A 128 0.73 8.01 9.48
CA ALA A 128 1.64 7.47 10.49
C ALA A 128 3.00 8.18 10.48
N SER A 129 3.54 8.48 9.30
CA SER A 129 4.82 9.17 9.15
C SER A 129 4.77 10.63 9.63
N LEU A 130 3.68 11.35 9.34
CA LEU A 130 3.48 12.70 9.85
C LEU A 130 3.36 12.71 11.37
N ALA A 131 2.61 11.77 11.94
CA ALA A 131 2.47 11.64 13.40
C ALA A 131 3.79 11.28 14.09
N ALA A 132 4.59 10.39 13.49
CA ALA A 132 5.89 9.99 14.05
C ALA A 132 6.99 11.05 13.89
N SER A 133 6.83 12.01 12.99
CA SER A 133 7.84 13.05 12.70
C SER A 133 7.19 14.44 12.54
N PRO A 134 6.54 14.98 13.57
CA PRO A 134 5.77 16.23 13.46
C PRO A 134 6.66 17.44 13.11
N ASN A 135 7.93 17.40 13.49
CA ASN A 135 8.89 18.47 13.23
C ASN A 135 9.58 18.37 11.86
N ALA A 136 9.27 17.34 11.06
CA ALA A 136 9.88 17.19 9.73
C ALA A 136 9.31 18.16 8.68
N GLY A 137 8.27 18.93 9.02
CA GLY A 137 7.63 19.89 8.13
C GLY A 137 6.85 19.24 6.99
N MET A 138 6.58 17.95 7.06
CA MET A 138 5.81 17.21 6.05
C MET A 138 4.33 17.60 6.11
N LYS A 139 3.72 17.75 4.93
CA LYS A 139 2.30 18.07 4.75
C LYS A 139 1.70 17.10 3.75
N MET A 140 0.50 16.63 4.04
CA MET A 140 -0.24 15.75 3.15
C MET A 140 -1.10 16.57 2.20
N GLY A 141 -0.95 16.33 0.92
CA GLY A 141 -1.78 16.87 -0.15
C GLY A 141 -2.92 15.92 -0.52
N ASP A 142 -3.39 16.03 -1.76
CA ASP A 142 -4.55 15.32 -2.27
C ASP A 142 -4.24 13.85 -2.60
N PHE A 143 -5.31 13.07 -2.75
CA PHE A 143 -5.23 11.75 -3.36
C PHE A 143 -4.86 11.88 -4.85
N LEU A 144 -3.93 11.05 -5.30
CA LEU A 144 -3.70 10.82 -6.72
C LEU A 144 -4.67 9.78 -7.27
N PHE A 145 -4.98 8.77 -6.48
CA PHE A 145 -5.90 7.69 -6.84
C PHE A 145 -6.32 6.92 -5.58
N VAL A 146 -7.41 6.18 -5.71
CA VAL A 146 -7.90 5.23 -4.70
C VAL A 146 -7.71 3.81 -5.22
N GLU A 147 -7.36 2.89 -4.32
CA GLU A 147 -7.15 1.48 -4.67
C GLU A 147 -7.77 0.53 -3.64
N ARG A 148 -8.18 -0.63 -4.13
CA ARG A 148 -8.69 -1.75 -3.32
C ARG A 148 -7.51 -2.62 -2.92
N ILE A 149 -7.32 -2.83 -1.63
CA ILE A 149 -6.19 -3.58 -1.08
C ILE A 149 -6.62 -4.99 -0.72
N ALA A 150 -5.89 -5.98 -1.25
CA ALA A 150 -6.17 -7.38 -1.02
C ALA A 150 -4.90 -8.19 -0.70
N SER A 151 -5.13 -9.36 -0.12
CA SER A 151 -4.09 -10.38 0.00
C SER A 151 -3.97 -11.14 -1.33
N ALA A 152 -2.80 -11.71 -1.59
CA ALA A 152 -2.55 -12.48 -2.80
C ALA A 152 -2.07 -13.90 -2.45
N VAL A 153 -2.49 -14.86 -3.27
CA VAL A 153 -2.04 -16.25 -3.25
C VAL A 153 -1.52 -16.64 -4.62
N SER A 154 -0.84 -17.77 -4.74
CA SER A 154 -0.37 -18.30 -6.03
C SER A 154 -1.50 -18.33 -7.05
N LYS A 155 -1.17 -18.03 -8.31
CA LYS A 155 -2.15 -18.01 -9.41
C LYS A 155 -2.89 -19.35 -9.51
N GLY A 156 -4.22 -19.29 -9.46
CA GLY A 156 -5.09 -20.47 -9.50
C GLY A 156 -5.34 -21.14 -8.15
N ASN A 157 -4.70 -20.74 -7.06
CA ASN A 157 -4.99 -21.26 -5.71
C ASN A 157 -6.29 -20.63 -5.16
N THR A 158 -7.41 -21.01 -5.81
CA THR A 158 -8.75 -20.50 -5.45
C THR A 158 -9.24 -21.06 -4.12
N SER A 159 -8.77 -22.23 -3.70
CA SER A 159 -9.16 -22.83 -2.41
C SER A 159 -8.66 -22.01 -1.22
N LEU A 160 -7.38 -21.62 -1.21
CA LEU A 160 -6.83 -20.77 -0.16
C LEU A 160 -7.48 -19.38 -0.19
N ALA A 161 -7.66 -18.79 -1.37
CA ALA A 161 -8.34 -17.50 -1.51
C ALA A 161 -9.77 -17.56 -0.96
N ALA A 162 -10.54 -18.62 -1.24
CA ALA A 162 -11.90 -18.80 -0.73
C ALA A 162 -11.94 -18.92 0.81
N GLU A 163 -10.98 -19.64 1.42
CA GLU A 163 -10.90 -19.75 2.87
C GLU A 163 -10.55 -18.40 3.54
N VAL A 164 -9.67 -17.61 2.94
CA VAL A 164 -9.36 -16.25 3.40
C VAL A 164 -10.59 -15.35 3.27
N ASN A 165 -11.29 -15.40 2.14
CA ASN A 165 -12.51 -14.62 1.90
C ASN A 165 -13.61 -14.98 2.91
N LYS A 166 -13.80 -16.27 3.20
CA LYS A 166 -14.75 -16.73 4.22
C LYS A 166 -14.40 -16.17 5.60
N ALA A 167 -13.12 -16.17 5.97
CA ALA A 167 -12.68 -15.61 7.23
C ALA A 167 -12.86 -14.07 7.27
N LEU A 168 -12.60 -13.39 6.17
CA LEU A 168 -12.82 -11.95 6.04
C LEU A 168 -14.31 -11.61 6.16
N ALA A 169 -15.19 -12.34 5.48
CA ALA A 169 -16.64 -12.17 5.57
C ALA A 169 -17.15 -12.34 7.01
N ALA A 170 -16.64 -13.34 7.74
CA ALA A 170 -16.97 -13.53 9.14
C ALA A 170 -16.53 -12.37 10.03
N MET A 171 -15.31 -11.82 9.79
CA MET A 171 -14.81 -10.65 10.52
C MET A 171 -15.59 -9.37 10.22
N LEU A 172 -16.10 -9.23 9.00
CA LEU A 172 -16.97 -8.12 8.63
C LEU A 172 -18.34 -8.23 9.32
N ALA A 173 -18.89 -9.44 9.39
CA ALA A 173 -20.20 -9.70 9.99
C ALA A 173 -20.20 -9.56 11.53
N ASP A 174 -19.15 -10.01 12.21
CA ASP A 174 -19.05 -10.01 13.67
C ASP A 174 -18.46 -8.71 14.26
N GLY A 175 -18.17 -7.71 13.43
CA GLY A 175 -17.62 -6.41 13.84
C GLY A 175 -16.09 -6.44 14.13
N THR A 176 -15.43 -7.58 14.05
CA THR A 176 -13.98 -7.70 14.27
C THR A 176 -13.19 -6.80 13.34
N HIS A 177 -13.59 -6.73 12.05
CA HIS A 177 -12.93 -5.87 11.07
C HIS A 177 -13.01 -4.40 11.47
N ALA A 178 -14.19 -3.91 11.88
CA ALA A 178 -14.39 -2.53 12.32
C ALA A 178 -13.54 -2.20 13.55
N ALA A 179 -13.48 -3.11 14.53
CA ALA A 179 -12.65 -2.94 15.73
C ALA A 179 -11.15 -2.86 15.39
N ILE A 180 -10.66 -3.69 14.46
CA ILE A 180 -9.27 -3.65 13.98
C ILE A 180 -9.02 -2.36 13.22
N SER A 181 -9.93 -1.94 12.34
CA SER A 181 -9.84 -0.68 11.59
C SER A 181 -9.70 0.50 12.56
N GLN A 182 -10.57 0.59 13.54
CA GLN A 182 -10.52 1.66 14.53
C GLN A 182 -9.22 1.64 15.34
N LYS A 183 -8.76 0.46 15.75
CA LYS A 183 -7.52 0.31 16.54
C LYS A 183 -6.28 0.79 15.80
N TRP A 184 -6.16 0.46 14.50
CA TRP A 184 -4.91 0.68 13.77
C TRP A 184 -4.91 1.91 12.86
N PHE A 185 -6.09 2.31 12.36
CA PHE A 185 -6.23 3.42 11.43
C PHE A 185 -7.03 4.60 12.00
N ASN A 186 -7.65 4.41 13.18
CA ASN A 186 -8.55 5.38 13.81
C ASN A 186 -9.74 5.77 12.91
N GLU A 187 -10.11 4.90 12.00
CA GLU A 187 -11.25 5.07 11.07
C GLU A 187 -11.69 3.72 10.50
N ASP A 188 -12.91 3.69 9.92
CA ASP A 188 -13.39 2.54 9.15
C ASP A 188 -12.75 2.56 7.76
N VAL A 189 -11.94 1.54 7.47
CA VAL A 189 -11.15 1.44 6.22
C VAL A 189 -11.82 0.58 5.15
N ARG A 190 -13.06 0.11 5.39
CA ARG A 190 -13.80 -0.67 4.38
C ARG A 190 -13.94 0.10 3.08
N CYS A 191 -13.91 -0.63 1.97
CA CYS A 191 -14.26 -0.05 0.67
C CYS A 191 -15.75 0.34 0.67
N LYS A 192 -16.03 1.57 0.32
CA LYS A 192 -17.39 2.11 0.16
C LYS A 192 -17.80 2.07 -1.30
#